data_e8ecf14de634711fdd97d382eea02984
#
_entry.id   e8ecf14de634711fdd97d382eea02984
#
_cell.length_a   1.000
_cell.length_b   1.000
_cell.length_c   1.000
_cell.angle_alpha   90.00
_cell.angle_beta   90.00
_cell.angle_gamma   90.00
#
_symmetry.space_group_name_H-M   'P 1'
#
loop_
_entity.id
_entity.type
_entity.pdbx_description
1 polymer ?
#
loop_
_entity_poly.entity_id
_entity_poly.type
_entity_poly.pdbx_seq_one_letter_code
_entity_poly.pdbx_strand_id
1 'polypeptide(L)'
;MQPLRAPTRRTFILGAATTVGLGAFTLAGPGLRACPRHPGDHASATGRIAPPGEPGEPMQIHGTVYAADGVTPAAGVVLYAYHTDLHGLYRAPGAASPPRLRAWFKTDANGRYSYRTIRPAAYPEGKWAAHVHTQLWSDRVPAQWGSTLLFADDPLLTPAERRESAALGRFANIRPITRTDGVWRATHDLRLKTTGDSFESNTRHGLDG
;
A
#
# COMPACT_ATOMS: atom_id res chain seq x y z
N MET A 1 -63.02 35.00 -5.34
CA MET A 1 -64.26 34.52 -6.00
C MET A 1 -64.09 33.06 -6.29
N GLN A 2 -64.91 32.27 -5.64
CA GLN A 2 -65.12 30.81 -5.80
C GLN A 2 -65.69 30.50 -7.22
N PRO A 3 -65.92 29.21 -7.64
CA PRO A 3 -66.11 28.05 -6.78
C PRO A 3 -65.50 26.71 -7.27
N LEU A 4 -65.48 25.81 -6.30
CA LEU A 4 -65.47 24.34 -6.31
C LEU A 4 -66.40 23.67 -7.28
N ARG A 5 -66.04 22.46 -7.76
CA ARG A 5 -66.95 21.31 -7.84
C ARG A 5 -66.19 19.97 -7.90
N ALA A 6 -66.46 19.12 -6.95
CA ALA A 6 -66.36 17.67 -6.97
C ALA A 6 -67.79 17.08 -7.22
N PRO A 7 -68.01 15.75 -7.14
CA PRO A 7 -67.44 14.52 -7.71
C PRO A 7 -68.52 13.65 -8.40
N THR A 8 -68.18 12.51 -9.07
CA THR A 8 -69.11 11.39 -9.30
C THR A 8 -68.32 10.09 -9.55
N ARG A 9 -68.43 9.21 -8.76
CA ARG A 9 -69.06 7.90 -8.45
C ARG A 9 -68.97 6.85 -9.56
N ARG A 10 -68.32 5.74 -9.18
CA ARG A 10 -68.64 4.30 -9.31
C ARG A 10 -68.96 3.70 -10.70
N THR A 11 -68.18 2.69 -11.01
CA THR A 11 -68.78 1.40 -11.45
C THR A 11 -67.82 0.25 -11.07
N PHE A 12 -68.36 -0.72 -10.30
CA PHE A 12 -67.78 -2.03 -10.06
C PHE A 12 -68.03 -2.92 -11.25
N ILE A 13 -67.02 -3.67 -11.69
CA ILE A 13 -67.24 -4.88 -12.51
C ILE A 13 -66.43 -5.98 -11.82
N LEU A 14 -67.16 -6.99 -11.32
CA LEU A 14 -66.65 -8.32 -10.95
C LEU A 14 -66.33 -9.10 -12.23
N GLY A 15 -65.26 -9.84 -12.27
CA GLY A 15 -65.04 -10.83 -13.30
C GLY A 15 -63.68 -11.51 -13.34
N ALA A 16 -63.71 -12.78 -12.95
CA ALA A 16 -62.79 -13.85 -13.36
C ALA A 16 -61.47 -14.02 -12.62
N ALA A 17 -61.47 -15.01 -11.74
CA ALA A 17 -60.28 -15.69 -11.21
C ALA A 17 -59.59 -16.47 -12.34
N THR A 18 -58.36 -16.12 -12.66
CA THR A 18 -57.44 -16.99 -13.39
C THR A 18 -56.28 -17.32 -12.48
N THR A 19 -56.20 -18.59 -12.11
CA THR A 19 -55.03 -19.17 -11.43
C THR A 19 -53.84 -19.11 -12.35
N VAL A 20 -52.90 -18.24 -12.06
CA VAL A 20 -51.57 -18.23 -12.70
C VAL A 20 -50.59 -18.84 -11.72
N GLY A 21 -49.91 -19.89 -12.17
CA GLY A 21 -48.96 -20.66 -11.42
C GLY A 21 -47.82 -19.78 -10.81
N LEU A 22 -47.44 -20.15 -9.57
CA LEU A 22 -46.26 -19.67 -8.90
C LEU A 22 -45.02 -20.10 -9.72
N GLY A 23 -44.60 -19.27 -10.65
CA GLY A 23 -43.22 -19.31 -11.11
C GLY A 23 -42.33 -18.67 -10.06
N ALA A 24 -41.50 -19.49 -9.42
CA ALA A 24 -40.44 -18.99 -8.56
C ALA A 24 -39.47 -18.16 -9.39
N PHE A 25 -39.64 -16.85 -9.40
CA PHE A 25 -38.62 -15.93 -9.88
C PHE A 25 -37.51 -15.94 -8.82
N THR A 26 -36.47 -16.73 -9.04
CA THR A 26 -35.19 -16.53 -8.39
C THR A 26 -34.66 -15.18 -8.87
N LEU A 27 -34.83 -14.14 -8.06
CA LEU A 27 -34.08 -12.89 -8.20
C LEU A 27 -32.59 -13.25 -7.97
N ALA A 28 -31.89 -13.54 -9.07
CA ALA A 28 -30.45 -13.47 -9.08
C ALA A 28 -30.11 -12.01 -8.75
N GLY A 29 -29.82 -11.74 -7.49
CA GLY A 29 -29.25 -10.46 -7.06
C GLY A 29 -27.99 -10.18 -7.91
N PRO A 30 -27.66 -8.92 -8.18
CA PRO A 30 -26.44 -8.59 -8.87
C PRO A 30 -25.30 -9.25 -8.10
N GLY A 31 -24.69 -10.29 -8.70
CA GLY A 31 -23.55 -10.97 -8.11
C GLY A 31 -22.55 -9.90 -7.71
N LEU A 32 -22.22 -9.87 -6.42
CA LEU A 32 -21.11 -9.08 -5.91
C LEU A 32 -19.92 -9.44 -6.81
N ARG A 33 -19.58 -8.56 -7.74
CA ARG A 33 -18.34 -8.68 -8.48
C ARG A 33 -17.25 -8.66 -7.41
N ALA A 34 -16.63 -9.81 -7.19
CA ALA A 34 -15.43 -9.87 -6.37
C ALA A 34 -14.49 -8.81 -6.94
N CYS A 35 -14.19 -7.77 -6.16
CA CYS A 35 -13.14 -6.83 -6.53
C CYS A 35 -11.90 -7.65 -6.87
N PRO A 36 -11.18 -7.33 -7.96
CA PRO A 36 -9.93 -8.02 -8.26
C PRO A 36 -9.08 -7.98 -6.99
N ARG A 37 -8.70 -9.17 -6.48
CA ARG A 37 -7.90 -9.27 -5.28
C ARG A 37 -6.53 -8.70 -5.60
N HIS A 38 -6.15 -7.67 -4.87
CA HIS A 38 -4.84 -7.07 -5.01
C HIS A 38 -3.78 -8.07 -4.50
N PRO A 39 -2.59 -8.19 -5.11
CA PRO A 39 -1.52 -9.09 -4.64
C PRO A 39 -1.19 -8.93 -3.16
N GLY A 40 -1.34 -7.72 -2.62
CA GLY A 40 -1.14 -7.41 -1.20
C GLY A 40 -2.23 -7.90 -0.25
N ASP A 41 -3.42 -8.29 -0.72
CA ASP A 41 -4.55 -8.65 0.15
C ASP A 41 -4.27 -9.89 1.02
N HIS A 42 -3.45 -10.80 0.51
CA HIS A 42 -3.05 -12.04 1.19
C HIS A 42 -1.59 -12.00 1.68
N ALA A 43 -0.92 -10.85 1.62
CA ALA A 43 0.45 -10.72 2.06
C ALA A 43 0.59 -10.97 3.57
N SER A 44 1.71 -11.57 3.96
CA SER A 44 2.08 -11.72 5.37
C SER A 44 2.71 -10.43 5.91
N ALA A 45 2.65 -10.24 7.22
CA ALA A 45 3.37 -9.16 7.89
C ALA A 45 4.91 -9.35 7.82
N THR A 46 5.36 -10.56 7.53
CA THR A 46 6.78 -10.88 7.41
C THR A 46 7.09 -11.55 6.08
N GLY A 47 8.27 -11.27 5.52
CA GLY A 47 8.63 -11.88 4.25
C GLY A 47 10.01 -11.49 3.73
N ARG A 48 10.12 -11.44 2.41
CA ARG A 48 11.38 -11.20 1.72
C ARG A 48 11.14 -10.44 0.41
N ILE A 49 11.99 -9.43 0.15
CA ILE A 49 12.07 -8.76 -1.16
C ILE A 49 13.12 -9.45 -2.03
N ALA A 50 14.35 -9.55 -1.54
CA ALA A 50 15.42 -10.21 -2.28
C ALA A 50 15.34 -11.73 -2.11
N PRO A 51 15.36 -12.53 -3.20
CA PRO A 51 15.37 -14.00 -3.12
C PRO A 51 16.65 -14.50 -2.44
N PRO A 52 16.67 -15.76 -1.95
CA PRO A 52 17.91 -16.38 -1.49
C PRO A 52 18.97 -16.36 -2.59
N GLY A 53 20.20 -16.00 -2.22
CA GLY A 53 21.30 -15.91 -3.19
C GLY A 53 21.35 -14.63 -4.01
N GLU A 54 20.45 -13.67 -3.78
CA GLU A 54 20.56 -12.35 -4.38
C GLU A 54 21.89 -11.70 -4.02
N PRO A 55 22.69 -11.26 -5.01
CA PRO A 55 23.94 -10.58 -4.76
C PRO A 55 23.75 -9.28 -3.98
N GLY A 56 24.60 -9.04 -2.98
CA GLY A 56 24.56 -7.85 -2.13
C GLY A 56 24.67 -8.19 -0.65
N GLU A 57 24.73 -7.16 0.19
CA GLU A 57 24.84 -7.32 1.64
C GLU A 57 23.46 -7.62 2.25
N PRO A 58 23.29 -8.69 3.01
CA PRO A 58 22.01 -9.03 3.64
C PRO A 58 21.52 -7.90 4.54
N MET A 59 20.22 -7.57 4.44
CA MET A 59 19.57 -6.56 5.24
C MET A 59 18.22 -7.04 5.76
N GLN A 60 17.88 -6.65 6.97
CA GLN A 60 16.56 -6.81 7.56
C GLN A 60 15.99 -5.45 7.92
N ILE A 61 14.78 -5.19 7.50
CA ILE A 61 14.04 -3.98 7.82
C ILE A 61 12.77 -4.39 8.57
N HIS A 62 12.44 -3.69 9.64
CA HIS A 62 11.22 -3.87 10.38
C HIS A 62 10.67 -2.51 10.80
N GLY A 63 9.40 -2.44 11.13
CA GLY A 63 8.76 -1.22 11.59
C GLY A 63 7.31 -1.44 11.95
N THR A 64 6.68 -0.35 12.34
CA THR A 64 5.26 -0.29 12.63
C THR A 64 4.63 0.81 11.79
N VAL A 65 3.48 0.51 11.19
CA VAL A 65 2.64 1.53 10.55
C VAL A 65 1.70 2.08 11.61
N TYR A 66 1.65 3.39 11.72
CA TYR A 66 0.78 4.12 12.64
C TYR A 66 -0.30 4.86 11.86
N ALA A 67 -1.47 5.01 12.47
CA ALA A 67 -2.52 5.88 11.97
C ALA A 67 -2.04 7.34 11.85
N ALA A 68 -2.86 8.21 11.29
CA ALA A 68 -2.52 9.62 11.09
C ALA A 68 -2.26 10.39 12.41
N ASP A 69 -2.76 9.89 13.54
CA ASP A 69 -2.47 10.41 14.88
C ASP A 69 -1.01 10.20 15.30
N GLY A 70 -0.28 9.30 14.64
CA GLY A 70 1.11 8.96 14.95
C GLY A 70 1.30 8.14 16.22
N VAL A 71 0.23 7.63 16.82
CA VAL A 71 0.24 6.87 18.08
C VAL A 71 -0.39 5.50 17.93
N THR A 72 -1.55 5.41 17.29
CA THR A 72 -2.31 4.17 17.14
C THR A 72 -1.70 3.28 16.06
N PRO A 73 -1.27 2.05 16.38
CA PRO A 73 -0.82 1.09 15.36
C PRO A 73 -1.93 0.75 14.36
N ALA A 74 -1.60 0.71 13.08
CA ALA A 74 -2.54 0.45 12.00
C ALA A 74 -2.41 -0.99 11.48
N ALA A 75 -3.35 -1.86 11.90
CA ALA A 75 -3.42 -3.24 11.44
C ALA A 75 -4.02 -3.35 10.03
N GLY A 76 -3.61 -4.38 9.28
CA GLY A 76 -4.20 -4.71 7.98
C GLY A 76 -3.86 -3.73 6.85
N VAL A 77 -2.89 -2.86 7.04
CA VAL A 77 -2.37 -1.96 5.99
C VAL A 77 -1.47 -2.75 5.06
N VAL A 78 -1.74 -2.69 3.78
CA VAL A 78 -0.85 -3.22 2.75
C VAL A 78 0.30 -2.24 2.55
N LEU A 79 1.51 -2.76 2.63
CA LEU A 79 2.77 -2.06 2.38
C LEU A 79 3.42 -2.70 1.15
N TYR A 80 3.58 -1.96 0.09
CA TYR A 80 4.41 -2.33 -1.04
C TYR A 80 5.77 -1.66 -0.89
N ALA A 81 6.84 -2.46 -0.91
CA ALA A 81 8.20 -1.96 -0.79
C ALA A 81 9.04 -2.40 -2.00
N TYR A 82 9.89 -1.51 -2.50
CA TYR A 82 10.81 -1.81 -3.60
C TYR A 82 12.07 -0.95 -3.53
N HIS A 83 13.13 -1.46 -4.11
CA HIS A 83 14.42 -0.78 -4.12
C HIS A 83 15.31 -1.26 -5.28
N THR A 84 16.45 -0.63 -5.44
CA THR A 84 17.49 -0.98 -6.41
C THR A 84 18.29 -2.22 -5.95
N ASP A 85 18.95 -2.87 -6.89
CA ASP A 85 19.92 -3.91 -6.61
C ASP A 85 21.29 -3.33 -6.14
N LEU A 86 22.29 -4.18 -6.03
CA LEU A 86 23.66 -3.77 -5.65
C LEU A 86 24.36 -2.84 -6.65
N HIS A 87 23.80 -2.71 -7.87
CA HIS A 87 24.30 -1.80 -8.91
C HIS A 87 23.49 -0.51 -9.03
N GLY A 88 22.52 -0.28 -8.14
CA GLY A 88 21.66 0.90 -8.17
C GLY A 88 20.55 0.83 -9.23
N LEU A 89 20.21 -0.38 -9.73
CA LEU A 89 19.24 -0.57 -10.79
C LEU A 89 17.96 -1.23 -10.26
N TYR A 90 16.80 -0.75 -10.69
CA TYR A 90 15.52 -1.41 -10.38
C TYR A 90 15.31 -2.68 -11.21
N ARG A 91 15.96 -2.78 -12.37
CA ARG A 91 15.81 -3.86 -13.35
C ARG A 91 16.94 -3.82 -14.37
N ALA A 92 17.06 -4.86 -15.17
CA ALA A 92 17.99 -4.86 -16.29
C ALA A 92 17.70 -3.69 -17.27
N PRO A 93 18.71 -3.12 -17.90
CA PRO A 93 18.55 -2.09 -18.93
C PRO A 93 17.55 -2.54 -20.01
N GLY A 94 16.63 -1.64 -20.39
CA GLY A 94 15.61 -1.91 -21.40
C GLY A 94 14.40 -2.73 -20.94
N ALA A 95 14.40 -3.28 -19.71
CA ALA A 95 13.24 -4.00 -19.18
C ALA A 95 12.11 -3.03 -18.82
N ALA A 96 10.86 -3.43 -19.10
CA ALA A 96 9.69 -2.68 -18.68
C ALA A 96 9.48 -2.77 -17.15
N SER A 97 8.70 -1.83 -16.59
CA SER A 97 8.21 -1.90 -15.22
C SER A 97 7.55 -3.26 -14.93
N PRO A 98 7.52 -3.74 -13.67
CA PRO A 98 7.87 -3.09 -12.41
C PRO A 98 9.32 -3.38 -11.94
N PRO A 99 9.76 -2.79 -10.77
CA PRO A 99 11.05 -3.11 -10.15
C PRO A 99 11.20 -4.61 -9.88
N ARG A 100 12.42 -5.14 -10.04
CA ARG A 100 12.71 -6.56 -9.82
C ARG A 100 12.67 -6.93 -8.32
N LEU A 101 13.30 -6.11 -7.49
CA LEU A 101 13.33 -6.29 -6.04
C LEU A 101 12.16 -5.52 -5.42
N ARG A 102 11.04 -6.22 -5.27
CA ARG A 102 9.79 -5.70 -4.69
C ARG A 102 9.00 -6.79 -3.97
N ALA A 103 8.18 -6.40 -3.01
CA ALA A 103 7.21 -7.30 -2.38
C ALA A 103 6.09 -6.51 -1.70
N TRP A 104 5.00 -7.23 -1.40
CA TRP A 104 3.88 -6.75 -0.61
C TRP A 104 3.92 -7.38 0.77
N PHE A 105 3.56 -6.59 1.78
CA PHE A 105 3.40 -7.02 3.16
C PHE A 105 2.08 -6.47 3.67
N LYS A 106 1.46 -7.14 4.63
CA LYS A 106 0.26 -6.66 5.29
C LYS A 106 0.49 -6.62 6.78
N THR A 107 0.38 -5.45 7.41
CA THR A 107 0.67 -5.28 8.82
C THR A 107 -0.16 -6.21 9.70
N ASP A 108 0.45 -6.75 10.75
CA ASP A 108 -0.19 -7.60 11.76
C ASP A 108 -1.18 -6.81 12.65
N ALA A 109 -1.79 -7.48 13.64
CA ALA A 109 -2.73 -6.88 14.57
C ALA A 109 -2.14 -5.71 15.39
N ASN A 110 -0.81 -5.62 15.48
CA ASN A 110 -0.08 -4.56 16.16
C ASN A 110 0.52 -3.53 15.20
N GLY A 111 0.09 -3.53 13.94
CA GLY A 111 0.61 -2.62 12.91
C GLY A 111 2.03 -2.93 12.44
N ARG A 112 2.62 -4.06 12.83
CA ARG A 112 4.02 -4.40 12.59
C ARG A 112 4.22 -5.06 11.24
N TYR A 113 5.42 -4.82 10.67
CA TYR A 113 5.90 -5.52 9.48
C TYR A 113 7.41 -5.77 9.57
N SER A 114 7.90 -6.77 8.85
CA SER A 114 9.34 -7.06 8.73
C SER A 114 9.65 -7.78 7.43
N TYR A 115 10.79 -7.44 6.82
CA TYR A 115 11.25 -8.16 5.65
C TYR A 115 12.76 -8.26 5.57
N ARG A 116 13.22 -9.31 4.88
CA ARG A 116 14.62 -9.51 4.52
C ARG A 116 14.84 -9.09 3.07
N THR A 117 15.98 -8.51 2.83
CA THR A 117 16.41 -8.08 1.50
C THR A 117 17.93 -7.98 1.45
N ILE A 118 18.47 -7.30 0.45
CA ILE A 118 19.84 -6.82 0.40
C ILE A 118 19.85 -5.30 0.67
N ARG A 119 20.96 -4.76 1.10
CA ARG A 119 21.17 -3.32 1.16
C ARG A 119 21.16 -2.77 -0.28
N PRO A 120 20.26 -1.83 -0.63
CA PRO A 120 20.24 -1.20 -1.95
C PRO A 120 21.49 -0.34 -2.17
N ALA A 121 21.88 -0.16 -3.41
CA ALA A 121 22.87 0.84 -3.79
C ALA A 121 22.18 2.14 -4.25
N ALA A 122 22.92 3.25 -4.17
CA ALA A 122 22.54 4.51 -4.80
C ALA A 122 22.44 4.36 -6.31
N TYR A 123 21.71 5.26 -6.97
CA TYR A 123 21.66 5.26 -8.43
C TYR A 123 23.05 5.47 -9.04
N PRO A 124 23.31 4.90 -10.23
CA PRO A 124 24.62 4.99 -10.86
C PRO A 124 25.09 6.43 -11.09
N GLU A 125 24.18 7.38 -11.26
CA GLU A 125 24.50 8.79 -11.42
C GLU A 125 25.04 9.44 -10.14
N GLY A 126 24.96 8.77 -8.99
CA GLY A 126 25.48 9.26 -7.70
C GLY A 126 24.80 10.51 -7.16
N LYS A 127 23.58 10.81 -7.60
CA LYS A 127 22.83 12.02 -7.19
C LYS A 127 21.88 11.78 -6.01
N TRP A 128 21.46 10.53 -5.78
CA TRP A 128 20.48 10.17 -4.80
C TRP A 128 21.02 9.07 -3.89
N ALA A 129 20.92 9.28 -2.58
CA ALA A 129 21.30 8.29 -1.60
C ALA A 129 20.54 6.97 -1.78
N ALA A 130 21.16 5.86 -1.38
CA ALA A 130 20.51 4.55 -1.38
C ALA A 130 19.23 4.56 -0.54
N HIS A 131 18.14 3.97 -1.08
CA HIS A 131 16.83 4.09 -0.45
C HIS A 131 15.89 2.94 -0.77
N VAL A 132 14.84 2.83 0.05
CA VAL A 132 13.70 1.94 -0.19
C VAL A 132 12.43 2.78 -0.31
N HIS A 133 11.70 2.62 -1.40
CA HIS A 133 10.37 3.21 -1.58
C HIS A 133 9.30 2.38 -0.92
N THR A 134 8.26 3.05 -0.42
CA THR A 134 7.07 2.40 0.13
C THR A 134 5.79 3.04 -0.39
N GLN A 135 4.77 2.21 -0.63
CA GLN A 135 3.39 2.63 -0.89
C GLN A 135 2.49 1.94 0.12
N LEU A 136 1.46 2.62 0.60
CA LEU A 136 0.58 2.15 1.67
C LEU A 136 -0.88 2.30 1.26
N TRP A 137 -1.72 1.30 1.56
CA TRP A 137 -3.18 1.35 1.39
C TRP A 137 -3.89 0.25 2.18
N SER A 138 -5.19 0.36 2.28
CA SER A 138 -6.11 -0.72 2.70
C SER A 138 -7.53 -0.37 2.27
N ASP A 139 -8.52 -1.21 2.58
CA ASP A 139 -9.93 -0.90 2.34
C ASP A 139 -10.39 0.40 3.03
N ARG A 140 -9.67 0.84 4.08
CA ARG A 140 -9.99 2.02 4.89
C ARG A 140 -8.95 3.14 4.78
N VAL A 141 -7.85 2.88 4.10
CA VAL A 141 -6.72 3.81 3.97
C VAL A 141 -6.51 4.06 2.48
N PRO A 142 -6.67 5.32 2.03
CA PRO A 142 -6.43 5.64 0.63
C PRO A 142 -4.97 5.39 0.25
N ALA A 143 -4.75 5.00 -1.01
CA ALA A 143 -3.42 4.75 -1.53
C ALA A 143 -2.54 5.99 -1.39
N GLN A 144 -1.35 5.82 -0.83
CA GLN A 144 -0.44 6.90 -0.50
C GLN A 144 1.03 6.48 -0.50
N TRP A 145 1.93 7.41 -0.73
CA TRP A 145 3.36 7.20 -0.50
C TRP A 145 3.64 7.14 1.00
N GLY A 146 4.35 6.11 1.43
CA GLY A 146 5.05 6.11 2.70
C GLY A 146 6.33 6.95 2.61
N SER A 147 6.94 7.26 3.76
CA SER A 147 8.24 7.90 3.75
C SER A 147 9.29 6.97 3.12
N THR A 148 10.15 7.53 2.28
CA THR A 148 11.27 6.79 1.69
C THR A 148 12.33 6.53 2.75
N LEU A 149 12.68 5.25 2.99
CA LEU A 149 13.75 4.90 3.92
C LEU A 149 15.11 5.24 3.32
N LEU A 150 15.90 6.02 4.04
CA LEU A 150 17.29 6.37 3.75
C LEU A 150 18.21 5.87 4.88
N PHE A 151 19.48 5.66 4.58
CA PHE A 151 20.45 5.09 5.55
C PHE A 151 21.41 6.16 6.03
N ALA A 152 21.50 6.35 7.36
CA ALA A 152 22.23 7.47 7.95
C ALA A 152 23.74 7.50 7.66
N ASP A 153 24.32 6.37 7.24
CA ASP A 153 25.73 6.24 6.84
C ASP A 153 25.98 6.55 5.36
N ASP A 154 24.92 6.85 4.57
CA ASP A 154 25.09 7.17 3.17
C ASP A 154 25.76 8.54 2.98
N PRO A 155 26.90 8.60 2.26
CA PRO A 155 27.65 9.85 2.08
C PRO A 155 26.96 10.87 1.17
N LEU A 156 25.96 10.47 0.39
CA LEU A 156 25.20 11.36 -0.48
C LEU A 156 24.16 12.20 0.25
N LEU A 157 23.88 11.89 1.52
CA LEU A 157 22.91 12.63 2.34
C LEU A 157 23.46 14.00 2.73
N THR A 158 22.73 15.04 2.37
CA THR A 158 23.06 16.42 2.71
C THR A 158 22.73 16.76 4.16
N PRO A 159 23.39 17.78 4.74
CA PRO A 159 23.04 18.29 6.07
C PRO A 159 21.59 18.80 6.17
N ALA A 160 21.02 19.30 5.07
CA ALA A 160 19.62 19.76 5.04
C ALA A 160 18.66 18.58 5.18
N GLU A 161 18.80 17.52 4.38
CA GLU A 161 17.99 16.30 4.47
C GLU A 161 18.07 15.66 5.85
N ARG A 162 19.25 15.64 6.46
CA ARG A 162 19.42 15.12 7.83
C ARG A 162 18.62 15.93 8.85
N ARG A 163 18.63 17.27 8.75
CA ARG A 163 17.84 18.14 9.65
C ARG A 163 16.34 17.96 9.45
N GLU A 164 15.89 17.94 8.19
CA GLU A 164 14.48 17.73 7.85
C GLU A 164 13.98 16.37 8.37
N SER A 165 14.75 15.31 8.14
CA SER A 165 14.44 14.00 8.68
C SER A 165 14.38 14.00 10.21
N ALA A 166 15.36 14.59 10.88
CA ALA A 166 15.39 14.62 12.34
C ALA A 166 14.18 15.35 12.94
N ALA A 167 13.66 16.39 12.27
CA ALA A 167 12.48 17.12 12.69
C ALA A 167 11.20 16.24 12.74
N LEU A 168 11.17 15.12 12.01
CA LEU A 168 10.07 14.16 12.02
C LEU A 168 10.09 13.24 13.26
N GLY A 169 11.09 13.33 14.12
CA GLY A 169 11.19 12.55 15.35
C GLY A 169 11.20 11.05 15.09
N ARG A 170 10.28 10.30 15.71
CA ARG A 170 10.19 8.84 15.53
C ARG A 170 9.93 8.42 14.08
N PHE A 171 9.35 9.29 13.27
CA PHE A 171 9.07 9.04 11.85
C PHE A 171 10.18 9.56 10.92
N ALA A 172 11.34 9.90 11.48
CA ALA A 172 12.51 10.25 10.69
C ALA A 172 12.75 9.15 9.63
N ASN A 173 12.93 9.55 8.39
CA ASN A 173 13.11 8.63 7.28
C ASN A 173 14.59 8.29 7.01
N ILE A 174 15.54 9.10 7.51
CA ILE A 174 16.96 8.75 7.56
C ILE A 174 17.20 7.97 8.84
N ARG A 175 17.49 6.67 8.70
CA ARG A 175 17.58 5.76 9.84
C ARG A 175 19.02 5.30 10.09
N PRO A 176 19.45 5.25 11.36
CA PRO A 176 20.67 4.55 11.70
C PRO A 176 20.54 3.07 11.34
N ILE A 177 21.64 2.49 10.88
CA ILE A 177 21.71 1.06 10.62
C ILE A 177 22.81 0.45 11.48
N THR A 178 22.61 -0.80 11.88
CA THR A 178 23.58 -1.59 12.63
C THR A 178 23.85 -2.90 11.89
N ARG A 179 25.05 -3.44 12.04
CA ARG A 179 25.39 -4.75 11.46
C ARG A 179 25.63 -5.75 12.58
N THR A 180 24.85 -6.83 12.56
CA THR A 180 24.95 -7.93 13.53
C THR A 180 24.91 -9.24 12.76
N ASP A 181 25.88 -10.13 13.03
CA ASP A 181 26.01 -11.44 12.36
C ASP A 181 25.99 -11.33 10.83
N GLY A 182 26.66 -10.31 10.28
CA GLY A 182 26.74 -10.07 8.84
C GLY A 182 25.49 -9.46 8.20
N VAL A 183 24.43 -9.21 8.96
CA VAL A 183 23.15 -8.65 8.48
C VAL A 183 22.98 -7.23 8.92
N TRP A 184 22.75 -6.31 7.99
CA TRP A 184 22.33 -4.94 8.26
C TRP A 184 20.90 -4.90 8.82
N ARG A 185 20.64 -4.04 9.77
CA ARG A 185 19.32 -3.86 10.40
C ARG A 185 18.91 -2.40 10.43
N ALA A 186 17.66 -2.14 10.04
CA ALA A 186 17.04 -0.83 10.13
C ALA A 186 15.64 -0.93 10.72
N THR A 187 15.23 0.10 11.48
CA THR A 187 13.84 0.28 11.91
C THR A 187 13.24 1.42 11.10
N HIS A 188 12.07 1.18 10.48
CA HIS A 188 11.38 2.18 9.67
C HIS A 188 9.91 2.25 10.08
N ASP A 189 9.59 3.13 11.01
CA ASP A 189 8.21 3.41 11.42
C ASP A 189 7.56 4.37 10.41
N LEU A 190 6.32 4.06 10.02
CA LEU A 190 5.56 4.80 9.03
C LEU A 190 4.31 5.40 9.67
N ARG A 191 3.93 6.60 9.24
CA ARG A 191 2.67 7.23 9.64
C ARG A 191 1.80 7.44 8.42
N LEU A 192 0.54 7.01 8.53
CA LEU A 192 -0.46 7.20 7.49
C LEU A 192 -0.85 8.68 7.37
N LYS A 193 -1.17 9.09 6.16
CA LYS A 193 -1.86 10.34 5.86
C LYS A 193 -3.37 10.11 5.85
N THR A 194 -4.15 11.15 6.05
CA THR A 194 -5.62 11.11 5.96
C THR A 194 -6.12 11.15 4.51
N THR A 195 -5.27 11.58 3.58
CA THR A 195 -5.58 11.72 2.15
C THR A 195 -4.70 10.81 1.31
N GLY A 196 -5.21 10.39 0.16
CA GLY A 196 -4.43 9.66 -0.84
C GLY A 196 -3.49 10.57 -1.62
N ASP A 197 -2.53 9.93 -2.30
CA ASP A 197 -1.63 10.60 -3.23
C ASP A 197 -1.96 10.21 -4.67
N SER A 198 -1.55 11.03 -5.62
CA SER A 198 -1.51 10.67 -7.03
C SER A 198 -0.25 9.84 -7.32
N PHE A 199 -0.41 8.86 -8.19
CA PHE A 199 0.69 8.01 -8.65
C PHE A 199 0.82 8.12 -10.17
N GLU A 200 2.03 8.35 -10.64
CA GLU A 200 2.35 8.25 -12.06
C GLU A 200 2.27 6.79 -12.53
N SER A 201 1.99 6.58 -13.81
CA SER A 201 1.82 5.23 -14.38
C SER A 201 3.03 4.32 -14.17
N ASN A 202 4.25 4.89 -14.18
CA ASN A 202 5.49 4.16 -13.94
C ASN A 202 5.76 3.83 -12.45
N THR A 203 4.92 4.33 -11.53
CA THR A 203 5.02 4.08 -10.09
C THR A 203 3.80 3.36 -9.52
N ARG A 204 2.76 3.11 -10.33
CA ARG A 204 1.54 2.42 -9.91
C ARG A 204 1.70 0.90 -9.74
N HIS A 205 2.80 0.32 -10.18
CA HIS A 205 3.03 -1.12 -10.17
C HIS A 205 2.81 -1.82 -8.80
N GLY A 206 2.83 -1.09 -7.69
CA GLY A 206 2.47 -1.61 -6.37
C GLY A 206 0.95 -1.74 -6.19
N LEU A 207 0.18 -0.90 -6.85
CA LEU A 207 -1.28 -0.80 -6.76
C LEU A 207 -2.00 -1.66 -7.80
N ASP A 208 -1.35 -1.92 -8.94
CA ASP A 208 -1.95 -2.63 -10.07
C ASP A 208 -1.59 -4.13 -10.09
N GLY A 209 -0.62 -4.57 -9.28
CA GLY A 209 -0.20 -5.98 -9.13
C GLY A 209 0.95 -6.40 -10.01
#